data_769ad97b9b65508a0e1939070be43985
#
_entry.id   769ad97b9b65508a0e1939070be43985
#
_cell.length_a   1.000
_cell.length_b   1.000
_cell.length_c   1.000
_cell.angle_alpha   90.00
_cell.angle_beta   90.00
_cell.angle_gamma   90.00
#
_symmetry.space_group_name_H-M   'P 1'
#
loop_
_entity.id
_entity.type
_entity.pdbx_description
1 polymer ?
#
loop_
_entity_poly.entity_id
_entity_poly.type
_entity_poly.pdbx_seq_one_letter_code
_entity_poly.pdbx_strand_id
1 'polypeptide(L)'
;MYAPFNAGPVNIVAFLLLGILTPFATQDYWQKVFAMKNEKVVKQSFGVGAGVNVLLTVALTYVGLIARAQFPAGTGVTNEHAEMMVLRTFTELVPPEFQVVVLIAFFAAILSTSDTYLFLLSLNVTNDFFPKKSETAGAGIKRIRWA
;
A
#
# COMPACT_ATOMS: atom_id res chain seq x y z
N MET A 1 29.84 -2.81 8.62
CA MET A 1 29.52 -1.50 8.03
C MET A 1 28.71 -1.76 6.77
N TYR A 2 27.39 -1.65 6.81
CA TYR A 2 26.57 -1.86 5.61
C TYR A 2 26.61 -0.57 4.78
N ALA A 3 27.25 -0.63 3.62
CA ALA A 3 27.16 0.43 2.65
C ALA A 3 25.69 0.51 2.16
N PRO A 4 25.04 1.69 2.14
CA PRO A 4 23.68 1.84 1.66
C PRO A 4 23.48 1.41 0.20
N PHE A 5 24.56 1.15 -0.53
CA PHE A 5 24.60 0.69 -1.91
C PHE A 5 24.91 -0.80 -2.09
N ASN A 6 24.88 -1.60 -1.03
CA ASN A 6 25.14 -3.05 -1.12
C ASN A 6 24.04 -3.83 -1.84
N ALA A 7 22.91 -3.17 -2.15
CA ALA A 7 21.84 -3.75 -2.97
C ALA A 7 22.23 -3.99 -4.44
N GLY A 8 23.38 -3.48 -4.88
CA GLY A 8 23.81 -3.52 -6.28
C GLY A 8 23.00 -2.58 -7.18
N PRO A 9 23.62 -2.02 -8.22
CA PRO A 9 22.94 -1.05 -9.10
C PRO A 9 21.72 -1.66 -9.82
N VAL A 10 21.76 -2.93 -10.12
CA VAL A 10 20.64 -3.66 -10.78
C VAL A 10 19.40 -3.68 -9.89
N ASN A 11 19.55 -3.97 -8.60
CA ASN A 11 18.42 -3.99 -7.66
C ASN A 11 17.83 -2.59 -7.45
N ILE A 12 18.69 -1.56 -7.38
CA ILE A 12 18.22 -0.17 -7.27
C ILE A 12 17.38 0.21 -8.49
N VAL A 13 17.86 -0.08 -9.70
CA VAL A 13 17.13 0.17 -10.94
C VAL A 13 15.84 -0.64 -10.99
N ALA A 14 15.85 -1.92 -10.59
CA ALA A 14 14.67 -2.76 -10.55
C ALA A 14 13.59 -2.20 -9.60
N PHE A 15 13.96 -1.77 -8.39
CA PHE A 15 13.03 -1.15 -7.44
C PHE A 15 12.47 0.18 -7.95
N LEU A 16 13.29 1.01 -8.60
CA LEU A 16 12.82 2.26 -9.21
C LEU A 16 11.83 1.98 -10.34
N LEU A 17 12.13 1.03 -11.22
CA LEU A 17 11.22 0.64 -12.30
C LEU A 17 9.91 0.08 -11.74
N LEU A 18 9.95 -0.80 -10.76
CA LEU A 18 8.75 -1.31 -10.10
C LEU A 18 7.93 -0.17 -9.50
N GLY A 19 8.54 0.75 -8.78
CA GLY A 19 7.84 1.89 -8.19
C GLY A 19 7.16 2.80 -9.22
N ILE A 20 7.80 2.99 -10.38
CA ILE A 20 7.25 3.82 -11.47
C ILE A 20 6.15 3.06 -12.23
N LEU A 21 6.33 1.77 -12.52
CA LEU A 21 5.41 1.00 -13.36
C LEU A 21 4.19 0.49 -12.61
N THR A 22 4.29 0.22 -11.30
CA THR A 22 3.18 -0.30 -10.50
C THR A 22 1.91 0.55 -10.58
N PRO A 23 1.93 1.88 -10.47
CA PRO A 23 0.73 2.70 -10.60
C PRO A 23 0.03 2.56 -11.96
N PHE A 24 0.79 2.31 -13.02
CA PHE A 24 0.22 2.11 -14.36
C PHE A 24 -0.40 0.72 -14.54
N ALA A 25 0.09 -0.27 -13.82
CA ALA A 25 -0.41 -1.64 -13.88
C ALA A 25 -1.63 -1.88 -12.95
N THR A 26 -1.82 -1.03 -11.95
CA THR A 26 -2.89 -1.23 -10.96
C THR A 26 -4.20 -0.55 -11.39
N GLN A 27 -5.25 -1.34 -11.47
CA GLN A 27 -6.60 -0.91 -11.88
C GLN A 27 -7.18 0.14 -10.93
N ASP A 28 -6.83 0.11 -9.65
CA ASP A 28 -7.29 1.04 -8.62
C ASP A 28 -6.96 2.51 -8.97
N TYR A 29 -5.76 2.78 -9.47
CA TYR A 29 -5.37 4.13 -9.90
C TYR A 29 -6.22 4.63 -11.06
N TRP A 30 -6.44 3.79 -12.08
CA TRP A 30 -7.24 4.16 -13.24
C TRP A 30 -8.70 4.43 -12.89
N GLN A 31 -9.29 3.62 -12.01
CA GLN A 31 -10.65 3.87 -11.55
C GLN A 31 -10.78 5.23 -10.85
N LYS A 32 -9.81 5.59 -10.01
CA LYS A 32 -9.77 6.91 -9.37
C LYS A 32 -9.63 8.03 -10.39
N VAL A 33 -8.75 7.87 -11.39
CA VAL A 33 -8.57 8.86 -12.48
C VAL A 33 -9.87 9.08 -13.24
N PHE A 34 -10.55 7.99 -13.65
CA PHE A 34 -11.81 8.08 -14.42
C PHE A 34 -12.99 8.59 -13.58
N ALA A 35 -12.96 8.44 -12.28
CA ALA A 35 -14.01 8.95 -11.39
C ALA A 35 -13.89 10.47 -11.12
N MET A 36 -12.77 11.10 -11.45
CA MET A 36 -12.53 12.51 -11.17
C MET A 36 -13.24 13.41 -12.19
N LYS A 37 -13.74 14.54 -11.72
CA LYS A 37 -14.60 15.47 -12.50
C LYS A 37 -13.87 16.15 -13.68
N ASN A 38 -12.58 16.47 -13.53
CA ASN A 38 -11.80 17.15 -14.56
C ASN A 38 -10.29 16.96 -14.34
N GLU A 39 -9.51 17.26 -15.39
CA GLU A 39 -8.05 17.10 -15.40
C GLU A 39 -7.32 17.92 -14.31
N LYS A 40 -7.82 19.10 -13.97
CA LYS A 40 -7.24 19.94 -12.92
C LYS A 40 -7.33 19.25 -11.56
N VAL A 41 -8.47 18.64 -11.26
CA VAL A 41 -8.67 17.87 -10.02
C VAL A 41 -7.76 16.64 -10.00
N VAL A 42 -7.61 15.93 -11.11
CA VAL A 42 -6.66 14.81 -11.24
C VAL A 42 -5.25 15.25 -10.86
N LYS A 43 -4.73 16.27 -11.52
CA LYS A 43 -3.36 16.77 -11.28
C LYS A 43 -3.17 17.22 -9.82
N GLN A 44 -4.15 17.92 -9.27
CA GLN A 44 -4.09 18.42 -7.90
C GLN A 44 -4.12 17.28 -6.87
N SER A 45 -5.02 16.30 -7.05
CA SER A 45 -5.14 15.14 -6.17
C SER A 45 -3.89 14.27 -6.20
N PHE A 46 -3.33 14.01 -7.37
CA PHE A 46 -2.08 13.26 -7.50
C PHE A 46 -0.89 14.03 -6.94
N GLY A 47 -0.82 15.36 -7.12
CA GLY A 47 0.24 16.18 -6.54
C GLY A 47 0.23 16.17 -5.01
N VAL A 48 -0.94 16.37 -4.41
CA VAL A 48 -1.09 16.30 -2.94
C VAL A 48 -0.81 14.88 -2.44
N GLY A 49 -1.36 13.87 -3.12
CA GLY A 49 -1.13 12.46 -2.77
C GLY A 49 0.35 12.08 -2.84
N ALA A 50 1.07 12.52 -3.85
CA ALA A 50 2.51 12.32 -3.96
C ALA A 50 3.28 12.97 -2.80
N GLY A 51 2.92 14.19 -2.42
CA GLY A 51 3.53 14.89 -1.28
C GLY A 51 3.33 14.13 0.03
N VAL A 52 2.10 13.70 0.31
CA VAL A 52 1.78 12.88 1.50
C VAL A 52 2.54 11.56 1.47
N ASN A 53 2.61 10.91 0.30
CA ASN A 53 3.32 9.63 0.16
C ASN A 53 4.83 9.78 0.43
N VAL A 54 5.48 10.82 -0.08
CA VAL A 54 6.89 11.11 0.21
C VAL A 54 7.10 11.29 1.72
N LEU A 55 6.25 12.05 2.38
CA LEU A 55 6.35 12.30 3.82
C LEU A 55 6.21 11.00 4.63
N LEU A 56 5.22 10.16 4.29
CA LEU A 56 5.03 8.86 4.91
C LEU A 56 6.20 7.91 4.64
N THR A 57 6.74 7.90 3.42
CA THR A 57 7.89 7.07 3.06
C THR A 57 9.13 7.45 3.88
N VAL A 58 9.39 8.75 4.05
CA VAL A 58 10.47 9.24 4.90
C VAL A 58 10.26 8.79 6.35
N ALA A 59 9.05 8.97 6.90
CA ALA A 59 8.74 8.56 8.26
C ALA A 59 8.93 7.05 8.47
N LEU A 60 8.42 6.22 7.56
CA LEU A 60 8.58 4.76 7.62
C LEU A 60 10.04 4.32 7.46
N THR A 61 10.81 5.02 6.63
CA THR A 61 12.25 4.77 6.50
C THR A 61 12.97 5.02 7.82
N TYR A 62 12.64 6.10 8.53
CA TYR A 62 13.21 6.35 9.87
C TYR A 62 12.86 5.25 10.86
N VAL A 63 11.61 4.77 10.88
CA VAL A 63 11.20 3.63 11.72
C VAL A 63 12.02 2.39 11.38
N GLY A 64 12.22 2.09 10.10
CA GLY A 64 13.06 0.98 9.65
C GLY A 64 14.53 1.11 10.08
N LEU A 65 15.09 2.32 10.05
CA LEU A 65 16.45 2.58 10.50
C LEU A 65 16.59 2.40 12.02
N ILE A 66 15.62 2.86 12.81
CA ILE A 66 15.57 2.66 14.25
C ILE A 66 15.48 1.17 14.58
N ALA A 67 14.58 0.44 13.90
CA ALA A 67 14.48 -1.00 14.03
C ALA A 67 15.81 -1.70 13.75
N ARG A 68 16.49 -1.30 12.70
CA ARG A 68 17.79 -1.86 12.32
C ARG A 68 18.90 -1.54 13.32
N ALA A 69 18.86 -0.36 13.94
CA ALA A 69 19.83 0.03 14.95
C ALA A 69 19.66 -0.77 16.26
N GLN A 70 18.43 -1.09 16.62
CA GLN A 70 18.13 -1.86 17.84
C GLN A 70 18.38 -3.36 17.66
N PHE A 71 18.13 -3.89 16.45
CA PHE A 71 18.33 -5.30 16.12
C PHE A 71 19.45 -5.47 15.09
N PRO A 72 20.74 -5.33 15.48
CA PRO A 72 21.86 -5.47 14.56
C PRO A 72 21.91 -6.87 13.95
N ALA A 73 22.45 -6.96 12.73
CA ALA A 73 22.67 -8.24 12.05
C ALA A 73 23.58 -9.14 12.89
N GLY A 74 23.13 -10.33 13.19
CA GLY A 74 23.83 -11.27 14.06
C GLY A 74 23.05 -11.68 15.32
N THR A 75 21.96 -11.00 15.65
CA THR A 75 21.09 -11.37 16.76
C THR A 75 20.07 -12.46 16.42
N GLY A 76 20.37 -13.31 15.42
CA GLY A 76 19.50 -14.40 14.99
C GLY A 76 18.32 -13.99 14.10
N VAL A 77 18.28 -12.72 13.66
CA VAL A 77 17.27 -12.24 12.73
C VAL A 77 17.75 -12.54 11.32
N THR A 78 17.31 -13.65 10.76
CA THR A 78 17.46 -13.99 9.34
C THR A 78 16.53 -13.11 8.50
N ASN A 79 16.74 -13.06 7.18
CA ASN A 79 15.86 -12.31 6.26
C ASN A 79 14.38 -12.75 6.38
N GLU A 80 14.13 -13.98 6.78
CA GLU A 80 12.78 -14.51 7.04
C GLU A 80 12.06 -13.82 8.21
N HIS A 81 12.80 -13.19 9.10
CA HIS A 81 12.25 -12.46 10.25
C HIS A 81 12.27 -10.95 10.07
N ALA A 82 12.69 -10.43 8.91
CA ALA A 82 12.75 -8.99 8.66
C ALA A 82 11.36 -8.32 8.76
N GLU A 83 10.30 -9.03 8.36
CA GLU A 83 8.92 -8.57 8.47
C GLU A 83 8.47 -8.45 9.93
N MET A 84 8.94 -9.34 10.80
CA MET A 84 8.67 -9.30 12.24
C MET A 84 9.42 -8.17 12.96
N MET A 85 10.48 -7.62 12.36
CA MET A 85 11.25 -6.54 12.98
C MET A 85 10.41 -5.29 13.23
N VAL A 86 9.57 -4.92 12.28
CA VAL A 86 8.71 -3.75 12.40
C VAL A 86 7.76 -3.93 13.58
N LEU A 87 7.12 -5.11 13.66
CA LEU A 87 6.21 -5.42 14.76
C LEU A 87 6.91 -5.42 16.12
N ARG A 88 8.10 -6.04 16.22
CA ARG A 88 8.92 -6.02 17.42
C ARG A 88 9.33 -4.61 17.84
N THR A 89 9.75 -3.79 16.87
CA THR A 89 10.11 -2.40 17.15
C THR A 89 8.96 -1.63 17.79
N PHE A 90 7.74 -1.84 17.30
CA PHE A 90 6.56 -1.21 17.88
C PHE A 90 6.21 -1.78 19.26
N THR A 91 6.36 -3.08 19.49
CA THR A 91 6.08 -3.69 20.80
C THR A 91 7.13 -3.33 21.85
N GLU A 92 8.37 -3.06 21.47
CA GLU A 92 9.44 -2.72 22.41
C GLU A 92 9.58 -1.21 22.65
N LEU A 93 9.31 -0.37 21.63
CA LEU A 93 9.44 1.09 21.74
C LEU A 93 8.18 1.80 22.21
N VAL A 94 7.01 1.21 21.97
CA VAL A 94 5.74 1.83 22.34
C VAL A 94 5.36 1.41 23.75
N PRO A 95 5.03 2.37 24.64
CA PRO A 95 4.54 2.05 25.97
C PRO A 95 3.36 1.08 25.92
N PRO A 96 3.24 0.14 26.88
CA PRO A 96 2.23 -0.91 26.87
C PRO A 96 0.80 -0.40 26.68
N GLU A 97 0.50 0.79 27.19
CA GLU A 97 -0.81 1.44 27.10
C GLU A 97 -1.22 1.75 25.65
N PHE A 98 -0.23 1.98 24.77
CA PHE A 98 -0.47 2.32 23.36
C PHE A 98 -0.30 1.15 22.41
N GLN A 99 0.22 0.00 22.86
CA GLN A 99 0.46 -1.16 22.00
C GLN A 99 -0.83 -1.67 21.34
N VAL A 100 -1.94 -1.67 22.08
CA VAL A 100 -3.25 -2.07 21.56
C VAL A 100 -3.71 -1.14 20.43
N VAL A 101 -3.50 0.16 20.58
CA VAL A 101 -3.85 1.16 19.56
C VAL A 101 -3.03 0.94 18.28
N VAL A 102 -1.75 0.67 18.42
CA VAL A 102 -0.86 0.36 17.28
C VAL A 102 -1.31 -0.92 16.56
N LEU A 103 -1.63 -1.98 17.31
CA LEU A 103 -2.14 -3.22 16.70
C LEU A 103 -3.45 -2.99 15.96
N ILE A 104 -4.39 -2.25 16.54
CA ILE A 104 -5.65 -1.90 15.88
C ILE A 104 -5.39 -1.11 14.61
N ALA A 105 -4.43 -0.16 14.62
CA ALA A 105 -4.05 0.61 13.43
C ALA A 105 -3.48 -0.29 12.31
N PHE A 106 -2.65 -1.28 12.63
CA PHE A 106 -2.17 -2.27 11.67
C PHE A 106 -3.31 -3.09 11.06
N PHE A 107 -4.22 -3.62 11.90
CA PHE A 107 -5.38 -4.35 11.42
C PHE A 107 -6.29 -3.48 10.54
N ALA A 108 -6.54 -2.24 10.94
CA ALA A 108 -7.34 -1.30 10.16
C ALA A 108 -6.72 -1.03 8.78
N ALA A 109 -5.39 -0.88 8.69
CA ALA A 109 -4.68 -0.70 7.43
C ALA A 109 -4.81 -1.93 6.52
N ILE A 110 -4.67 -3.14 7.08
CA ILE A 110 -4.82 -4.40 6.33
C ILE A 110 -6.26 -4.53 5.82
N LEU A 111 -7.26 -4.31 6.67
CA LEU A 111 -8.67 -4.39 6.30
C LEU A 111 -9.04 -3.39 5.21
N SER A 112 -8.59 -2.14 5.34
CA SER A 112 -8.83 -1.11 4.32
C SER A 112 -8.29 -1.48 2.94
N THR A 113 -7.11 -2.10 2.90
CA THR A 113 -6.53 -2.59 1.64
C THR A 113 -7.30 -3.79 1.11
N SER A 114 -7.67 -4.73 1.98
CA SER A 114 -8.45 -5.92 1.60
C SER A 114 -9.82 -5.55 1.02
N ASP A 115 -10.52 -4.60 1.61
CA ASP A 115 -11.80 -4.11 1.10
C ASP A 115 -11.68 -3.55 -0.32
N THR A 116 -10.62 -2.80 -0.60
CA THR A 116 -10.37 -2.27 -1.94
C THR A 116 -10.18 -3.40 -2.96
N TYR A 117 -9.39 -4.41 -2.63
CA TYR A 117 -9.16 -5.55 -3.53
C TYR A 117 -10.39 -6.44 -3.71
N LEU A 118 -11.18 -6.66 -2.65
CA LEU A 118 -12.45 -7.38 -2.75
C LEU A 118 -13.44 -6.65 -3.65
N PHE A 119 -13.52 -5.33 -3.54
CA PHE A 119 -14.35 -4.52 -4.41
C PHE A 119 -13.90 -4.61 -5.88
N LEU A 120 -12.59 -4.53 -6.15
CA LEU A 120 -12.04 -4.69 -7.50
C LEU A 120 -12.32 -6.08 -8.07
N LEU A 121 -12.16 -7.12 -7.25
CA LEU A 121 -12.46 -8.50 -7.63
C LEU A 121 -13.95 -8.64 -7.99
N SER A 122 -14.85 -8.12 -7.17
CA SER A 122 -16.29 -8.14 -7.44
C SER A 122 -16.65 -7.42 -8.74
N LEU A 123 -16.00 -6.28 -9.04
CA LEU A 123 -16.18 -5.56 -10.30
C LEU A 123 -15.72 -6.38 -11.49
N ASN A 124 -14.56 -7.02 -11.42
CA ASN A 124 -14.03 -7.83 -12.52
C ASN A 124 -14.91 -9.05 -12.77
N VAL A 125 -15.28 -9.79 -11.71
CA VAL A 125 -16.19 -10.93 -11.83
C VAL A 125 -17.51 -10.51 -12.46
N THR A 126 -18.08 -9.39 -12.01
CA THR A 126 -19.38 -8.92 -12.54
C THR A 126 -19.29 -8.51 -14.01
N ASN A 127 -18.20 -7.86 -14.41
CA ASN A 127 -18.04 -7.39 -15.79
C ASN A 127 -17.68 -8.54 -16.76
N ASP A 128 -16.87 -9.50 -16.32
CA ASP A 128 -16.33 -10.56 -17.18
C ASP A 128 -17.31 -11.72 -17.33
N PHE A 129 -18.00 -12.11 -16.25
CA PHE A 129 -18.92 -13.25 -16.26
C PHE A 129 -20.38 -12.88 -16.52
N PHE A 130 -20.76 -11.60 -16.28
CA PHE A 130 -22.10 -11.11 -16.54
C PHE A 130 -22.07 -9.96 -17.56
N PRO A 131 -21.85 -10.29 -18.86
CA PRO A 131 -21.78 -9.27 -19.91
C PRO A 131 -23.06 -8.44 -19.94
N LYS A 132 -22.91 -7.12 -19.96
CA LYS A 132 -23.98 -6.15 -19.97
C LYS A 132 -24.87 -6.36 -21.18
N LYS A 133 -26.10 -6.85 -20.98
CA LYS A 133 -27.22 -6.39 -21.81
C LYS A 133 -27.36 -4.91 -21.51
N SER A 134 -27.23 -4.09 -22.55
CA SER A 134 -27.34 -2.62 -22.54
C SER A 134 -28.42 -2.09 -21.56
N GLU A 135 -28.05 -1.86 -20.33
CA GLU A 135 -28.92 -1.23 -19.35
C GLU A 135 -28.13 -0.14 -18.60
N THR A 136 -28.81 1.01 -18.49
CA THR A 136 -28.41 2.24 -17.81
C THR A 136 -27.43 2.05 -16.64
N ALA A 137 -26.41 2.89 -16.58
CA ALA A 137 -25.32 2.90 -15.59
C ALA A 137 -25.73 2.70 -14.10
N GLY A 138 -27.01 2.95 -13.77
CA GLY A 138 -27.55 2.72 -12.43
C GLY A 138 -27.83 1.26 -12.07
N ALA A 139 -28.02 0.36 -13.04
CA ALA A 139 -28.32 -1.05 -12.77
C ALA A 139 -27.06 -1.85 -12.39
N GLY A 140 -25.88 -1.47 -12.91
CA GLY A 140 -24.60 -2.11 -12.58
C GLY A 140 -24.21 -1.93 -11.12
N ILE A 141 -24.44 -0.74 -10.55
CA ILE A 141 -24.11 -0.44 -9.14
C ILE A 141 -25.02 -1.23 -8.17
N LYS A 142 -26.29 -1.46 -8.54
CA LYS A 142 -27.19 -2.28 -7.71
C LYS A 142 -26.75 -3.75 -7.63
N ARG A 143 -26.22 -4.32 -8.71
CA ARG A 143 -25.77 -5.72 -8.73
C ARG A 143 -24.54 -5.95 -7.85
N ILE A 144 -23.61 -4.99 -7.79
CA ILE A 144 -22.40 -5.08 -6.97
C ILE A 144 -22.72 -5.06 -5.46
N ARG A 145 -23.83 -4.41 -5.04
CA ARG A 145 -24.23 -4.34 -3.62
C ARG A 145 -24.85 -5.63 -3.07
N TRP A 146 -25.20 -6.58 -3.93
CA TRP A 146 -25.91 -7.83 -3.56
C TRP A 146 -25.07 -9.09 -3.86
N ALA A 147 -23.86 -8.96 -4.38
CA ALA A 147 -22.87 -10.03 -4.53
C ALA A 147 -21.82 -9.95 -3.39
#